data_b306261aecfc0960e6b3a3a51792b8b0
#
_entry.id   b306261aecfc0960e6b3a3a51792b8b0
#
_cell.length_a   1.000
_cell.length_b   1.000
_cell.length_c   1.000
_cell.angle_alpha   90.00
_cell.angle_beta   90.00
_cell.angle_gamma   90.00
#
_symmetry.space_group_name_H-M   'P 1'
#
loop_
_entity.id
_entity.type
_entity.pdbx_description
1 polymer ?
#
loop_
_entity_poly.entity_id
_entity_poly.type
_entity_poly.pdbx_seq_one_letter_code
_entity_poly.pdbx_strand_id
1 'polypeptide(L)'
;SSDLTLAIHEGVPGHHFQIALAQEQAAGPTFRRVLPFTAYMEGWALYAEWLGTELGLYQNDPYGNLGRLQAEMFRAVRLVVDTGIHAKRWPREQAIAYMQGKTGMPEASVVSEIERYIVDPGQACAYKLGMLSIRAARERAQQALGPRFDAEAQKAFHDVVLGGGALP
;
A
#
# COMPACT_ATOMS: atom_id res chain seq x y z
N SER A 1 16.42 -5.71 -7.15
CA SER A 1 16.74 -4.71 -6.15
C SER A 1 15.47 -4.03 -5.65
N SER A 2 15.48 -3.55 -4.41
CA SER A 2 14.37 -2.82 -3.80
C SER A 2 14.05 -1.48 -4.48
N ASP A 3 14.97 -0.98 -5.29
CA ASP A 3 14.91 0.36 -5.90
C ASP A 3 13.78 0.49 -6.90
N LEU A 4 13.53 -0.53 -7.73
CA LEU A 4 12.40 -0.53 -8.67
C LEU A 4 11.06 -0.48 -7.92
N THR A 5 10.90 -1.29 -6.88
CA THR A 5 9.68 -1.31 -6.07
C THR A 5 9.44 0.05 -5.40
N LEU A 6 10.49 0.66 -4.85
CA LEU A 6 10.42 2.00 -4.27
C LEU A 6 10.09 3.06 -5.33
N ALA A 7 10.70 2.98 -6.51
CA ALA A 7 10.41 3.91 -7.61
C ALA A 7 8.95 3.81 -8.08
N ILE A 8 8.36 2.61 -8.10
CA ILE A 8 6.94 2.41 -8.41
C ILE A 8 6.08 3.01 -7.29
N HIS A 9 6.44 2.80 -6.02
CA HIS A 9 5.72 3.30 -4.86
C HIS A 9 5.66 4.84 -4.84
N GLU A 10 6.82 5.48 -4.97
CA GLU A 10 6.94 6.94 -4.87
C GLU A 10 6.58 7.67 -6.18
N GLY A 11 6.85 7.06 -7.32
CA GLY A 11 6.73 7.67 -8.64
C GLY A 11 5.41 7.35 -9.34
N VAL A 12 5.55 6.73 -10.52
CA VAL A 12 4.43 6.34 -11.40
C VAL A 12 4.39 4.81 -11.48
N PRO A 13 3.24 4.21 -11.19
CA PRO A 13 1.91 4.79 -10.93
C PRO A 13 1.57 5.06 -9.45
N GLY A 14 2.57 5.16 -8.55
CA GLY A 14 2.38 5.33 -7.10
C GLY A 14 1.99 6.74 -6.66
N HIS A 15 2.61 7.22 -5.56
CA HIS A 15 2.24 8.47 -4.88
C HIS A 15 2.25 9.69 -5.80
N HIS A 16 3.32 9.91 -6.57
CA HIS A 16 3.42 11.08 -7.43
C HIS A 16 2.25 11.15 -8.41
N PHE A 17 1.93 10.04 -9.07
CA PHE A 17 0.84 9.97 -10.03
C PHE A 17 -0.52 10.22 -9.37
N GLN A 18 -0.79 9.56 -8.24
CA GLN A 18 -2.05 9.72 -7.49
C GLN A 18 -2.27 11.17 -7.05
N ILE A 19 -1.23 11.78 -6.46
CA ILE A 19 -1.31 13.16 -5.94
C ILE A 19 -1.47 14.16 -7.07
N ALA A 20 -0.71 14.01 -8.16
CA ALA A 20 -0.83 14.87 -9.33
C ALA A 20 -2.26 14.86 -9.90
N LEU A 21 -2.83 13.67 -10.10
CA LEU A 21 -4.21 13.55 -10.57
C LEU A 21 -5.22 14.19 -9.61
N ALA A 22 -5.05 14.01 -8.30
CA ALA A 22 -5.93 14.63 -7.31
C ALA A 22 -5.85 16.18 -7.34
N GLN A 23 -4.66 16.73 -7.58
CA GLN A 23 -4.44 18.18 -7.67
C GLN A 23 -5.00 18.78 -8.97
N GLU A 24 -4.97 18.03 -10.07
CA GLU A 24 -5.52 18.45 -11.37
C GLU A 24 -7.05 18.43 -11.43
N GLN A 25 -7.71 17.77 -10.47
CA GLN A 25 -9.17 17.74 -10.43
C GLN A 25 -9.75 19.13 -10.15
N ALA A 26 -10.40 19.72 -11.16
CA ALA A 26 -11.02 21.04 -11.04
C ALA A 26 -12.33 21.02 -10.25
N ALA A 27 -13.04 19.88 -10.23
CA ALA A 27 -14.35 19.73 -9.62
C ALA A 27 -14.27 18.96 -8.29
N GLY A 28 -15.05 19.40 -7.31
CA GLY A 28 -15.19 18.72 -6.03
C GLY A 28 -14.71 19.53 -4.83
N PRO A 29 -15.01 19.07 -3.62
CA PRO A 29 -14.62 19.76 -2.40
C PRO A 29 -13.10 19.82 -2.24
N THR A 30 -12.59 20.97 -1.82
CA THR A 30 -11.15 21.22 -1.65
C THR A 30 -10.48 20.19 -0.73
N PHE A 31 -11.19 19.70 0.30
CA PHE A 31 -10.63 18.73 1.24
C PHE A 31 -10.15 17.44 0.55
N ARG A 32 -10.78 16.99 -0.54
CA ARG A 32 -10.37 15.80 -1.31
C ARG A 32 -9.01 15.95 -2.00
N ARG A 33 -8.57 17.19 -2.18
CA ARG A 33 -7.26 17.50 -2.80
C ARG A 33 -6.14 17.72 -1.80
N VAL A 34 -6.50 18.06 -0.55
CA VAL A 34 -5.53 18.50 0.45
C VAL A 34 -5.48 17.66 1.72
N LEU A 35 -6.56 16.95 2.08
CA LEU A 35 -6.54 16.10 3.26
C LEU A 35 -5.94 14.72 2.95
N PRO A 36 -4.94 14.30 3.73
CA PRO A 36 -4.36 12.98 3.57
C PRO A 36 -5.26 11.91 4.21
N PHE A 37 -5.97 11.15 3.40
CA PHE A 37 -6.57 9.90 3.86
C PHE A 37 -5.51 8.80 3.70
N THR A 38 -4.81 8.51 4.77
CA THR A 38 -3.60 7.68 4.77
C THR A 38 -3.83 6.31 4.12
N ALA A 39 -4.96 5.65 4.40
CA ALA A 39 -5.26 4.35 3.81
C ALA A 39 -5.47 4.42 2.28
N TYR A 40 -6.04 5.52 1.78
CA TYR A 40 -6.16 5.74 0.34
C TYR A 40 -4.79 5.97 -0.32
N MET A 41 -3.96 6.82 0.27
CA MET A 41 -2.65 7.19 -0.28
C MET A 41 -1.68 6.00 -0.24
N GLU A 42 -1.45 5.45 0.94
CA GLU A 42 -0.51 4.35 1.13
C GLU A 42 -1.01 3.03 0.52
N GLY A 43 -2.33 2.82 0.59
CA GLY A 43 -2.96 1.67 -0.03
C GLY A 43 -2.83 1.66 -1.54
N TRP A 44 -2.97 2.83 -2.18
CA TRP A 44 -2.73 2.96 -3.62
C TRP A 44 -1.28 2.69 -3.98
N ALA A 45 -0.32 3.31 -3.29
CA ALA A 45 1.10 3.12 -3.59
C ALA A 45 1.53 1.65 -3.42
N LEU A 46 1.05 0.96 -2.38
CA LEU A 46 1.31 -0.47 -2.20
C LEU A 46 0.59 -1.34 -3.26
N TYR A 47 -0.60 -0.94 -3.68
CA TYR A 47 -1.30 -1.56 -4.80
C TYR A 47 -0.54 -1.37 -6.13
N ALA A 48 0.06 -0.19 -6.34
CA ALA A 48 0.90 0.10 -7.50
C ALA A 48 2.15 -0.80 -7.56
N GLU A 49 2.79 -1.08 -6.42
CA GLU A 49 3.88 -2.07 -6.36
C GLU A 49 3.43 -3.45 -6.88
N TRP A 50 2.22 -3.87 -6.49
CA TRP A 50 1.66 -5.14 -6.98
C TRP A 50 1.30 -5.08 -8.47
N LEU A 51 0.77 -3.96 -8.99
CA LEU A 51 0.54 -3.76 -10.43
C LEU A 51 1.81 -3.93 -11.25
N GLY A 52 2.97 -3.61 -10.71
CA GLY A 52 4.25 -3.84 -11.35
C GLY A 52 4.45 -5.30 -11.81
N THR A 53 3.83 -6.27 -11.12
CA THR A 53 3.86 -7.68 -11.54
C THR A 53 3.02 -7.93 -12.78
N GLU A 54 1.84 -7.33 -12.88
CA GLU A 54 0.96 -7.45 -14.06
C GLU A 54 1.53 -6.71 -15.27
N LEU A 55 2.25 -5.61 -15.04
CA LEU A 55 2.98 -4.86 -16.07
C LEU A 55 4.26 -5.57 -16.54
N GLY A 56 4.59 -6.73 -15.97
CA GLY A 56 5.76 -7.51 -16.36
C GLY A 56 7.10 -6.93 -15.91
N LEU A 57 7.13 -5.94 -15.02
CA LEU A 57 8.35 -5.24 -14.63
C LEU A 57 9.35 -6.14 -13.89
N TYR A 58 8.90 -7.26 -13.36
CA TYR A 58 9.73 -8.24 -12.64
C TYR A 58 9.98 -9.54 -13.42
N GLN A 59 9.55 -9.65 -14.69
CA GLN A 59 9.64 -10.90 -15.47
C GLN A 59 11.08 -11.43 -15.57
N ASN A 60 12.06 -10.54 -15.70
CA ASN A 60 13.48 -10.89 -15.82
C ASN A 60 14.28 -10.50 -14.58
N ASP A 61 13.62 -10.13 -13.48
CA ASP A 61 14.26 -9.77 -12.21
C ASP A 61 13.63 -10.50 -11.02
N PRO A 62 13.95 -11.78 -10.81
CA PRO A 62 13.41 -12.55 -9.70
C PRO A 62 13.83 -12.00 -8.33
N TYR A 63 15.01 -11.39 -8.23
CA TYR A 63 15.46 -10.74 -7.00
C TYR A 63 14.71 -9.43 -6.72
N GLY A 64 14.37 -8.66 -7.75
CA GLY A 64 13.49 -7.50 -7.63
C GLY A 64 12.10 -7.90 -7.14
N ASN A 65 11.53 -8.97 -7.70
CA ASN A 65 10.25 -9.49 -7.22
C ASN A 65 10.32 -10.03 -5.79
N LEU A 66 11.41 -10.66 -5.39
CA LEU A 66 11.63 -11.06 -3.99
C LEU A 66 11.65 -9.83 -3.08
N GLY A 67 12.34 -8.76 -3.48
CA GLY A 67 12.35 -7.48 -2.76
C GLY A 67 10.95 -6.88 -2.61
N ARG A 68 10.13 -6.93 -3.66
CA ARG A 68 8.72 -6.51 -3.62
C ARG A 68 7.92 -7.35 -2.61
N LEU A 69 8.06 -8.66 -2.65
CA LEU A 69 7.37 -9.55 -1.70
C LEU A 69 7.80 -9.30 -0.26
N GLN A 70 9.08 -9.03 -0.05
CA GLN A 70 9.61 -8.65 1.27
C GLN A 70 9.03 -7.32 1.76
N ALA A 71 8.93 -6.33 0.87
CA ALA A 71 8.28 -5.05 1.15
C ALA A 71 6.79 -5.23 1.47
N GLU A 72 6.09 -6.09 0.74
CA GLU A 72 4.67 -6.40 1.01
C GLU A 72 4.49 -7.16 2.34
N MET A 73 5.37 -8.13 2.64
CA MET A 73 5.39 -8.84 3.93
C MET A 73 5.61 -7.87 5.10
N PHE A 74 6.52 -6.95 4.96
CA PHE A 74 6.77 -5.91 5.95
C PHE A 74 5.49 -5.10 6.26
N ARG A 75 4.73 -4.67 5.23
CA ARG A 75 3.46 -3.97 5.42
C ARG A 75 2.36 -4.87 6.02
N ALA A 76 2.37 -6.16 5.72
CA ALA A 76 1.45 -7.12 6.35
C ALA A 76 1.76 -7.32 7.83
N VAL A 77 3.04 -7.42 8.20
CA VAL A 77 3.48 -7.54 9.59
C VAL A 77 3.08 -6.31 10.42
N ARG A 78 3.09 -5.12 9.83
CA ARG A 78 2.62 -3.88 10.49
C ARG A 78 1.20 -4.00 11.03
N LEU A 79 0.28 -4.66 10.30
CA LEU A 79 -1.09 -4.91 10.78
C LEU A 79 -1.12 -5.68 12.10
N VAL A 80 -0.23 -6.67 12.23
CA VAL A 80 -0.19 -7.52 13.42
C VAL A 80 0.45 -6.79 14.60
N VAL A 81 1.59 -6.12 14.39
CA VAL A 81 2.31 -5.50 15.50
C VAL A 81 1.63 -4.23 16.00
N ASP A 82 1.09 -3.38 15.13
CA ASP A 82 0.35 -2.19 15.53
C ASP A 82 -0.88 -2.56 16.36
N THR A 83 -1.73 -3.44 15.84
CA THR A 83 -2.89 -3.94 16.59
C THR A 83 -2.50 -4.76 17.82
N GLY A 84 -1.37 -5.47 17.76
CA GLY A 84 -0.79 -6.16 18.91
C GLY A 84 -0.47 -5.19 20.05
N ILE A 85 0.22 -4.11 19.76
CA ILE A 85 0.59 -3.07 20.71
C ILE A 85 -0.67 -2.40 21.29
N HIS A 86 -1.51 -1.82 20.42
CA HIS A 86 -2.57 -0.92 20.85
C HIS A 86 -3.86 -1.62 21.31
N ALA A 87 -4.25 -2.73 20.67
CA ALA A 87 -5.46 -3.46 21.03
C ALA A 87 -5.21 -4.63 21.98
N LYS A 88 -4.05 -5.29 21.87
CA LYS A 88 -3.73 -6.47 22.68
C LYS A 88 -2.68 -6.23 23.76
N ARG A 89 -2.20 -4.99 23.92
CA ARG A 89 -1.23 -4.58 24.94
C ARG A 89 0.07 -5.38 24.88
N TRP A 90 0.55 -5.68 23.68
CA TRP A 90 1.85 -6.33 23.52
C TRP A 90 2.95 -5.41 24.08
N PRO A 91 3.88 -5.94 24.87
CA PRO A 91 5.07 -5.20 25.24
C PRO A 91 5.93 -4.95 23.98
N ARG A 92 6.72 -3.88 24.04
CA ARG A 92 7.63 -3.45 22.95
C ARG A 92 8.49 -4.59 22.44
N GLU A 93 9.08 -5.35 23.35
CA GLU A 93 9.98 -6.47 23.01
C GLU A 93 9.28 -7.60 22.27
N GLN A 94 8.02 -7.87 22.58
CA GLN A 94 7.22 -8.85 21.86
C GLN A 94 6.97 -8.41 20.42
N ALA A 95 6.66 -7.14 20.20
CA ALA A 95 6.46 -6.58 18.87
C ALA A 95 7.75 -6.61 18.03
N ILE A 96 8.89 -6.28 18.65
CA ILE A 96 10.21 -6.35 18.02
C ILE A 96 10.52 -7.80 17.61
N ALA A 97 10.42 -8.75 18.56
CA ALA A 97 10.70 -10.16 18.26
C ALA A 97 9.80 -10.73 17.15
N TYR A 98 8.51 -10.39 17.17
CA TYR A 98 7.58 -10.81 16.12
C TYR A 98 7.97 -10.24 14.76
N MET A 99 8.21 -8.93 14.67
CA MET A 99 8.55 -8.28 13.41
C MET A 99 9.87 -8.79 12.84
N GLN A 100 10.90 -8.88 13.69
CA GLN A 100 12.21 -9.40 13.29
C GLN A 100 12.12 -10.84 12.77
N GLY A 101 11.42 -11.72 13.50
CA GLY A 101 11.25 -13.12 13.14
C GLY A 101 10.46 -13.35 11.84
N LYS A 102 9.59 -12.39 11.43
CA LYS A 102 8.80 -12.49 10.21
C LYS A 102 9.45 -11.81 9.01
N THR A 103 10.22 -10.76 9.22
CA THR A 103 10.77 -9.94 8.13
C THR A 103 12.25 -10.19 7.88
N GLY A 104 12.99 -10.71 8.88
CA GLY A 104 14.45 -10.83 8.81
C GLY A 104 15.18 -9.49 8.77
N MET A 105 14.50 -8.38 9.07
CA MET A 105 15.11 -7.05 9.07
C MET A 105 16.15 -6.91 10.18
N PRO A 106 17.17 -6.03 10.01
CA PRO A 106 18.10 -5.69 11.06
C PRO A 106 17.37 -5.15 12.31
N GLU A 107 17.82 -5.56 13.48
CA GLU A 107 17.18 -5.19 14.76
C GLU A 107 17.01 -3.70 14.92
N ALA A 108 18.03 -2.89 14.61
CA ALA A 108 17.95 -1.44 14.72
C ALA A 108 16.81 -0.84 13.88
N SER A 109 16.57 -1.37 12.68
CA SER A 109 15.46 -0.94 11.82
C SER A 109 14.11 -1.36 12.40
N VAL A 110 14.01 -2.57 12.95
CA VAL A 110 12.80 -3.06 13.60
C VAL A 110 12.46 -2.24 14.84
N VAL A 111 13.46 -1.93 15.67
CA VAL A 111 13.30 -1.09 16.87
C VAL A 111 12.73 0.28 16.49
N SER A 112 13.33 0.96 15.51
CA SER A 112 12.87 2.26 15.02
C SER A 112 11.41 2.22 14.54
N GLU A 113 11.05 1.16 13.80
CA GLU A 113 9.68 0.99 13.31
C GLU A 113 8.68 0.75 14.44
N ILE A 114 9.00 -0.13 15.39
CA ILE A 114 8.11 -0.40 16.53
C ILE A 114 7.90 0.84 17.39
N GLU A 115 8.96 1.61 17.65
CA GLU A 115 8.86 2.87 18.40
C GLU A 115 8.00 3.90 17.67
N ARG A 116 8.10 3.98 16.33
CA ARG A 116 7.23 4.82 15.52
C ARG A 116 5.75 4.40 15.65
N TYR A 117 5.43 3.10 15.66
CA TYR A 117 4.04 2.64 15.79
C TYR A 117 3.46 2.96 17.17
N ILE A 118 4.27 2.92 18.22
CA ILE A 118 3.82 3.28 19.57
C ILE A 118 3.32 4.72 19.62
N VAL A 119 3.95 5.65 18.91
CA VAL A 119 3.61 7.08 18.95
C VAL A 119 2.60 7.51 17.87
N ASP A 120 2.38 6.68 16.86
CA ASP A 120 1.44 6.95 15.75
C ASP A 120 0.52 5.73 15.49
N PRO A 121 -0.45 5.48 16.38
CA PRO A 121 -1.33 4.32 16.32
C PRO A 121 -2.14 4.27 15.03
N GLY A 122 -2.11 3.11 14.35
CA GLY A 122 -2.94 2.84 13.17
C GLY A 122 -2.35 3.33 11.84
N GLN A 123 -1.39 4.26 11.83
CA GLN A 123 -0.77 4.72 10.58
C GLN A 123 -0.12 3.57 9.82
N ALA A 124 0.60 2.71 10.52
CA ALA A 124 1.27 1.56 9.93
C ALA A 124 0.29 0.54 9.30
N CYS A 125 -0.95 0.50 9.76
CA CYS A 125 -2.00 -0.37 9.20
C CYS A 125 -2.53 0.12 7.85
N ALA A 126 -2.46 1.40 7.59
CA ALA A 126 -3.07 2.06 6.43
C ALA A 126 -2.63 1.45 5.09
N TYR A 127 -1.35 1.13 4.97
CA TYR A 127 -0.74 0.55 3.76
C TYR A 127 -1.46 -0.71 3.28
N LYS A 128 -1.45 -1.73 4.13
CA LYS A 128 -1.97 -3.04 3.74
C LYS A 128 -3.49 -3.08 3.72
N LEU A 129 -4.16 -2.37 4.62
CA LEU A 129 -5.63 -2.27 4.62
C LEU A 129 -6.12 -1.57 3.36
N GLY A 130 -5.52 -0.44 2.99
CA GLY A 130 -5.87 0.27 1.76
C GLY A 130 -5.65 -0.57 0.50
N MET A 131 -4.49 -1.23 0.38
CA MET A 131 -4.23 -2.16 -0.72
C MET A 131 -5.28 -3.27 -0.80
N LEU A 132 -5.61 -3.91 0.32
CA LEU A 132 -6.59 -4.99 0.36
C LEU A 132 -7.98 -4.50 -0.04
N SER A 133 -8.36 -3.29 0.37
CA SER A 133 -9.63 -2.66 -0.01
C SER A 133 -9.72 -2.40 -1.51
N ILE A 134 -8.66 -1.86 -2.12
CA ILE A 134 -8.58 -1.62 -3.57
C ILE A 134 -8.63 -2.95 -4.32
N ARG A 135 -7.88 -3.96 -3.89
CA ARG A 135 -7.90 -5.29 -4.50
C ARG A 135 -9.27 -5.95 -4.43
N ALA A 136 -9.91 -5.90 -3.25
CA ALA A 136 -11.25 -6.43 -3.09
C ALA A 136 -12.29 -5.70 -3.98
N ALA A 137 -12.15 -4.38 -4.16
CA ALA A 137 -12.99 -3.63 -5.11
C ALA A 137 -12.75 -4.08 -6.56
N ARG A 138 -11.48 -4.26 -6.94
CA ARG A 138 -11.11 -4.79 -8.27
C ARG A 138 -11.65 -6.18 -8.52
N GLU A 139 -11.52 -7.08 -7.55
CA GLU A 139 -12.06 -8.44 -7.63
C GLU A 139 -13.58 -8.46 -7.82
N ARG A 140 -14.31 -7.58 -7.11
CA ARG A 140 -15.77 -7.42 -7.32
C ARG A 140 -16.09 -6.92 -8.72
N ALA A 141 -15.35 -5.95 -9.24
CA ALA A 141 -15.52 -5.45 -10.60
C ALA A 141 -15.25 -6.56 -11.64
N GLN A 142 -14.21 -7.33 -11.44
CA GLN A 142 -13.86 -8.48 -12.30
C GLN A 142 -14.96 -9.55 -12.28
N GLN A 143 -15.51 -9.88 -11.11
CA GLN A 143 -16.61 -10.84 -10.97
C GLN A 143 -17.88 -10.34 -11.68
N ALA A 144 -18.20 -9.05 -11.52
CA ALA A 144 -19.41 -8.45 -12.12
C ALA A 144 -19.32 -8.36 -13.65
N LEU A 145 -18.15 -8.05 -14.20
CA LEU A 145 -17.94 -7.90 -15.64
C LEU A 145 -17.57 -9.21 -16.34
N GLY A 146 -17.01 -10.18 -15.61
CA GLY A 146 -16.54 -11.43 -16.17
C GLY A 146 -15.56 -11.23 -17.34
N PRO A 147 -15.81 -11.84 -18.52
CA PRO A 147 -14.95 -11.69 -19.69
C PRO A 147 -14.83 -10.24 -20.22
N ARG A 148 -15.72 -9.33 -19.80
CA ARG A 148 -15.65 -7.91 -20.16
C ARG A 148 -14.69 -7.10 -19.28
N PHE A 149 -14.05 -7.73 -18.28
CA PHE A 149 -12.99 -7.08 -17.50
C PHE A 149 -11.66 -7.16 -18.27
N ASP A 150 -11.63 -6.51 -19.41
CA ASP A 150 -10.49 -6.35 -20.30
C ASP A 150 -9.58 -5.18 -19.87
N ALA A 151 -8.59 -4.84 -20.69
CA ALA A 151 -7.65 -3.77 -20.41
C ALA A 151 -8.33 -2.40 -20.28
N GLU A 152 -9.38 -2.13 -21.06
CA GLU A 152 -10.12 -0.86 -20.97
C GLU A 152 -10.96 -0.80 -19.70
N ALA A 153 -11.60 -1.89 -19.29
CA ALA A 153 -12.33 -1.97 -18.03
C ALA A 153 -11.39 -1.83 -16.81
N GLN A 154 -10.15 -2.36 -16.91
CA GLN A 154 -9.14 -2.16 -15.87
C GLN A 154 -8.71 -0.70 -15.75
N LYS A 155 -8.50 0.01 -16.87
CA LYS A 155 -8.23 1.44 -16.85
C LYS A 155 -9.39 2.21 -16.23
N ALA A 156 -10.62 1.94 -16.69
CA ALA A 156 -11.82 2.56 -16.13
C ALA A 156 -11.97 2.32 -14.61
N PHE A 157 -11.60 1.14 -14.13
CA PHE A 157 -11.55 0.86 -12.68
C PHE A 157 -10.54 1.79 -11.97
N HIS A 158 -9.34 1.94 -12.52
CA HIS A 158 -8.33 2.82 -11.92
C HIS A 158 -8.75 4.30 -12.00
N ASP A 159 -9.39 4.72 -13.10
CA ASP A 159 -9.93 6.07 -13.25
C ASP A 159 -10.99 6.37 -12.18
N VAL A 160 -11.84 5.40 -11.83
CA VAL A 160 -12.83 5.56 -10.74
C VAL A 160 -12.13 5.66 -9.39
N VAL A 161 -11.11 4.83 -9.12
CA VAL A 161 -10.38 4.85 -7.84
C VAL A 161 -9.64 6.17 -7.65
N LEU A 162 -8.99 6.68 -8.70
CA LEU A 162 -8.19 7.91 -8.63
C LEU A 162 -9.01 9.17 -8.85
N GLY A 163 -10.03 9.10 -9.72
CA GLY A 163 -10.86 10.24 -10.09
C GLY A 163 -11.76 10.77 -8.98
N GLY A 164 -11.99 9.99 -7.90
CA GLY A 164 -12.72 10.44 -6.71
C GLY A 164 -11.92 11.39 -5.82
N GLY A 165 -10.62 11.50 -6.02
CA GLY A 165 -9.70 12.15 -5.08
C GLY A 165 -9.56 11.35 -3.78
N ALA A 166 -8.94 11.97 -2.77
CA ALA A 166 -8.72 11.32 -1.49
C ALA A 166 -10.06 11.10 -0.75
N LEU A 167 -10.36 9.85 -0.44
CA LEU A 167 -11.55 9.40 0.28
C LEU A 167 -11.15 8.49 1.44
N PRO A 168 -11.95 8.45 2.55
CA PRO A 168 -11.74 7.53 3.65
C PRO A 168 -11.80 6.06 3.22
#